data_e05cb899fbadf13a00839ba2584e70df
#
_entry.id   e05cb899fbadf13a00839ba2584e70df
#
_cell.length_a   1.000
_cell.length_b   1.000
_cell.length_c   1.000
_cell.angle_alpha   90.00
_cell.angle_beta   90.00
_cell.angle_gamma   90.00
#
_symmetry.space_group_name_H-M   'P 1'
#
loop_
_entity.id
_entity.type
_entity.pdbx_description
1 polymer ?
#
loop_
_entity_poly.entity_id
_entity_poly.type
_entity_poly.pdbx_seq_one_letter_code
_entity_poly.pdbx_strand_id
1 'polypeptide(L)'
;LETLEANGALLCQKRLQHSYPHCWRHKTPLIFRATSQWFIGMEKSGKQSQTLRQQAQKAVDDTQFFPAWGRARLEAMINNRPDWCVSRQRFWGVPMTLFEHKETGELHPRTGELIEQVAKHIEQGGIEAWFALQAQDLLGDEAEQYRKLNDTMDVWFDSGATHYAVVKQREEFKRLD
;
A
#
# COMPACT_ATOMS: atom_id res chain seq x y z
N LEU A 1 -6.75 28.59 20.76
CA LEU A 1 -6.70 30.05 20.66
C LEU A 1 -6.69 30.69 22.07
N GLU A 2 -7.64 30.38 22.92
CA GLU A 2 -7.76 30.89 24.28
C GLU A 2 -6.47 30.78 25.11
N THR A 3 -5.75 29.64 24.99
CA THR A 3 -4.47 29.44 25.68
C THR A 3 -3.36 30.35 25.14
N LEU A 4 -3.34 30.61 23.85
CA LEU A 4 -2.36 31.52 23.23
C LEU A 4 -2.66 32.99 23.59
N GLU A 5 -3.93 33.34 23.65
CA GLU A 5 -4.39 34.66 24.06
C GLU A 5 -4.07 34.91 25.53
N ALA A 6 -4.38 33.96 26.42
CA ALA A 6 -4.10 34.04 27.85
C ALA A 6 -2.59 34.17 28.16
N ASN A 7 -1.73 33.57 27.34
CA ASN A 7 -0.29 33.62 27.49
C ASN A 7 0.37 34.81 26.74
N GLY A 8 -0.42 35.70 26.11
CA GLY A 8 0.10 36.82 25.31
C GLY A 8 0.89 36.41 24.05
N ALA A 9 0.75 35.15 23.61
CA ALA A 9 1.45 34.61 22.47
C ALA A 9 0.65 34.72 21.15
N LEU A 10 -0.59 35.21 21.20
CA LEU A 10 -1.43 35.40 20.01
C LEU A 10 -1.12 36.75 19.33
N LEU A 11 -0.42 36.73 18.24
CA LEU A 11 -0.06 37.91 17.44
C LEU A 11 -1.26 38.49 16.68
N CYS A 12 -2.02 37.62 16.02
CA CYS A 12 -3.16 38.04 15.19
C CYS A 12 -4.07 36.84 14.94
N GLN A 13 -5.37 37.10 14.88
CA GLN A 13 -6.38 36.15 14.42
C GLN A 13 -7.21 36.79 13.32
N LYS A 14 -7.36 36.06 12.19
CA LYS A 14 -8.25 36.46 11.10
C LYS A 14 -9.16 35.27 10.74
N ARG A 15 -10.41 35.56 10.47
CA ARG A 15 -11.33 34.56 9.91
C ARG A 15 -11.06 34.44 8.42
N LEU A 16 -10.86 33.21 7.96
CA LEU A 16 -10.69 32.85 6.55
C LEU A 16 -11.76 31.84 6.18
N GLN A 17 -12.48 32.12 5.10
CA GLN A 17 -13.41 31.14 4.52
C GLN A 17 -12.69 30.39 3.40
N HIS A 18 -12.59 29.08 3.54
CA HIS A 18 -11.96 28.21 2.54
C HIS A 18 -12.61 26.82 2.55
N SER A 19 -12.40 26.07 1.48
CA SER A 19 -12.81 24.67 1.40
C SER A 19 -11.93 23.84 2.35
N TYR A 20 -12.55 23.00 3.15
CA TYR A 20 -11.86 22.09 4.07
C TYR A 20 -12.30 20.65 3.82
N PRO A 21 -11.38 19.67 3.75
CA PRO A 21 -11.73 18.29 3.50
C PRO A 21 -12.56 17.72 4.66
N HIS A 22 -13.65 17.05 4.28
CA HIS A 22 -14.55 16.36 5.19
C HIS A 22 -14.61 14.87 4.86
N CYS A 23 -14.86 14.05 5.86
CA CYS A 23 -15.13 12.64 5.65
C CYS A 23 -16.34 12.50 4.71
N TRP A 24 -16.16 11.82 3.59
CA TRP A 24 -17.24 11.65 2.60
C TRP A 24 -18.46 10.92 3.18
N ARG A 25 -18.26 10.05 4.16
CA ARG A 25 -19.31 9.25 4.83
C ARG A 25 -20.00 10.02 5.95
N HIS A 26 -19.23 10.54 6.90
CA HIS A 26 -19.76 11.19 8.12
C HIS A 26 -19.92 12.69 7.98
N LYS A 27 -19.40 13.30 6.93
CA LYS A 27 -19.44 14.76 6.70
C LYS A 27 -18.78 15.61 7.79
N THR A 28 -17.96 14.99 8.62
CA THR A 28 -17.18 15.70 9.65
C THR A 28 -15.84 16.17 9.10
N PRO A 29 -15.28 17.29 9.60
CA PRO A 29 -13.94 17.72 9.22
C PRO A 29 -12.90 16.65 9.49
N LEU A 30 -11.94 16.50 8.58
CA LEU A 30 -10.79 15.59 8.75
C LEU A 30 -9.66 16.32 9.46
N ILE A 31 -8.85 15.59 10.21
CA ILE A 31 -7.55 16.05 10.67
C ILE A 31 -6.44 15.43 9.82
N PHE A 32 -5.41 16.21 9.53
CA PHE A 32 -4.20 15.71 8.88
C PHE A 32 -3.25 15.19 9.96
N ARG A 33 -2.83 13.95 9.78
CA ARG A 33 -1.91 13.28 10.70
C ARG A 33 -0.83 12.56 9.90
N ALA A 34 0.42 12.79 10.27
CA ALA A 34 1.53 11.98 9.78
C ALA A 34 1.52 10.62 10.47
N THR A 35 1.58 9.56 9.68
CA THR A 35 1.66 8.16 10.13
C THR A 35 2.69 7.43 9.29
N SER A 36 3.33 6.40 9.85
CA SER A 36 4.17 5.50 9.08
C SER A 36 3.33 4.81 8.02
N GLN A 37 3.83 4.75 6.79
CA GLN A 37 3.16 4.14 5.65
C GLN A 37 4.15 3.33 4.82
N TRP A 38 3.62 2.32 4.12
CA TRP A 38 4.39 1.51 3.20
C TRP A 38 4.15 1.94 1.76
N PHE A 39 5.23 2.02 1.00
CA PHE A 39 5.19 2.52 -0.38
C PHE A 39 5.85 1.54 -1.35
N ILE A 40 5.28 1.41 -2.54
CA ILE A 40 5.96 0.84 -3.69
C ILE A 40 6.64 1.98 -4.44
N GLY A 41 7.98 1.96 -4.47
CA GLY A 41 8.78 2.99 -5.13
C GLY A 41 8.70 2.87 -6.65
N MET A 42 8.25 3.92 -7.32
CA MET A 42 8.15 3.97 -8.78
C MET A 42 9.52 4.02 -9.46
N GLU A 43 10.50 4.67 -8.81
CA GLU A 43 11.87 4.83 -9.33
C GLU A 43 12.84 3.78 -8.78
N LYS A 44 12.38 2.85 -7.96
CA LYS A 44 13.24 1.79 -7.43
C LYS A 44 13.30 0.62 -8.42
N SER A 45 14.50 0.20 -8.78
CA SER A 45 14.71 -1.07 -9.47
C SER A 45 14.73 -2.21 -8.46
N GLY A 46 13.91 -3.23 -8.73
CA GLY A 46 13.95 -4.47 -7.95
C GLY A 46 15.08 -5.40 -8.41
N LYS A 47 14.78 -6.69 -8.54
CA LYS A 47 15.73 -7.70 -9.11
C LYS A 47 16.04 -7.45 -10.59
N GLN A 48 15.21 -6.66 -11.27
CA GLN A 48 15.40 -6.25 -12.67
C GLN A 48 16.14 -4.91 -12.71
N SER A 49 16.88 -4.65 -13.79
CA SER A 49 17.66 -3.41 -13.98
C SER A 49 16.77 -2.17 -14.22
N GLN A 50 15.49 -2.36 -14.55
CA GLN A 50 14.55 -1.30 -14.85
C GLN A 50 13.68 -0.95 -13.65
N THR A 51 13.36 0.34 -13.51
CA THR A 51 12.41 0.81 -12.50
C THR A 51 10.98 0.40 -12.85
N LEU A 52 10.08 0.40 -11.86
CA LEU A 52 8.67 0.10 -12.10
C LEU A 52 8.05 1.06 -13.13
N ARG A 53 8.40 2.35 -13.06
CA ARG A 53 7.96 3.35 -14.04
C ARG A 53 8.42 3.02 -15.45
N GLN A 54 9.69 2.67 -15.63
CA GLN A 54 10.23 2.30 -16.94
C GLN A 54 9.53 1.07 -17.52
N GLN A 55 9.26 0.06 -16.69
CA GLN A 55 8.53 -1.13 -17.10
C GLN A 55 7.09 -0.80 -17.51
N ALA A 56 6.40 0.06 -16.74
CA ALA A 56 5.04 0.49 -17.05
C ALA A 56 4.99 1.31 -18.35
N GLN A 57 5.96 2.20 -18.58
CA GLN A 57 6.06 2.96 -19.83
C GLN A 57 6.28 2.04 -21.02
N LYS A 58 7.19 1.07 -20.89
CA LYS A 58 7.42 0.08 -21.93
C LYS A 58 6.15 -0.72 -22.25
N ALA A 59 5.40 -1.14 -21.23
CA ALA A 59 4.13 -1.84 -21.43
C ALA A 59 3.10 -0.98 -22.18
N VAL A 60 3.06 0.33 -21.94
CA VAL A 60 2.22 1.26 -22.72
C VAL A 60 2.68 1.35 -24.15
N ASP A 61 3.98 1.39 -24.40
CA ASP A 61 4.54 1.42 -25.77
C ASP A 61 4.20 0.15 -26.56
N ASP A 62 4.20 -0.99 -25.90
CA ASP A 62 3.89 -2.30 -26.49
C ASP A 62 2.35 -2.54 -26.63
N THR A 63 1.50 -1.61 -26.13
CA THR A 63 0.05 -1.76 -26.13
C THR A 63 -0.61 -0.91 -27.22
N GLN A 64 -1.54 -1.50 -27.97
CA GLN A 64 -2.38 -0.77 -28.92
C GLN A 64 -3.63 -0.22 -28.23
N PHE A 65 -3.90 1.08 -28.42
CA PHE A 65 -5.02 1.77 -27.77
C PHE A 65 -6.17 2.07 -28.72
N PHE A 66 -7.38 1.71 -28.31
CA PHE A 66 -8.63 2.05 -28.98
C PHE A 66 -9.59 2.70 -27.98
N PRO A 67 -9.88 4.01 -28.08
CA PRO A 67 -9.36 4.98 -29.05
C PRO A 67 -7.91 5.42 -28.74
N ALA A 68 -7.21 5.88 -29.76
CA ALA A 68 -5.78 6.24 -29.67
C ALA A 68 -5.45 7.29 -28.59
N TRP A 69 -6.37 8.21 -28.27
CA TRP A 69 -6.17 9.22 -27.22
C TRP A 69 -6.00 8.64 -25.80
N GLY A 70 -6.46 7.41 -25.57
CA GLY A 70 -6.29 6.72 -24.29
C GLY A 70 -4.82 6.55 -23.90
N ARG A 71 -3.93 6.40 -24.88
CA ARG A 71 -2.48 6.29 -24.67
C ARG A 71 -1.92 7.51 -23.96
N ALA A 72 -2.13 8.71 -24.50
CA ALA A 72 -1.57 9.95 -23.94
C ALA A 72 -2.01 10.18 -22.49
N ARG A 73 -3.23 9.80 -22.16
CA ARG A 73 -3.74 9.90 -20.78
C ARG A 73 -3.03 8.95 -19.84
N LEU A 74 -2.83 7.69 -20.24
CA LEU A 74 -2.15 6.69 -19.41
C LEU A 74 -0.68 7.02 -19.22
N GLU A 75 0.01 7.45 -20.29
CA GLU A 75 1.40 7.93 -20.23
C GLU A 75 1.56 9.08 -19.24
N ALA A 76 0.69 10.10 -19.31
CA ALA A 76 0.72 11.21 -18.37
C ALA A 76 0.50 10.78 -16.92
N MET A 77 -0.38 9.82 -16.68
CA MET A 77 -0.63 9.27 -15.35
C MET A 77 0.59 8.51 -14.82
N ILE A 78 1.26 7.71 -15.63
CA ILE A 78 2.46 6.94 -15.23
C ILE A 78 3.62 7.90 -14.98
N ASN A 79 3.85 8.86 -15.86
CA ASN A 79 4.96 9.81 -15.77
C ASN A 79 4.92 10.67 -14.52
N ASN A 80 3.72 11.10 -14.12
CA ASN A 80 3.53 11.99 -12.98
C ASN A 80 3.15 11.25 -11.68
N ARG A 81 3.10 9.91 -11.69
CA ARG A 81 2.68 9.16 -10.50
C ARG A 81 3.77 9.19 -9.43
N PRO A 82 3.46 9.64 -8.20
CA PRO A 82 4.36 9.48 -7.06
C PRO A 82 4.47 8.01 -6.65
N ASP A 83 5.36 7.71 -5.72
CA ASP A 83 5.41 6.40 -5.08
C ASP A 83 4.02 6.01 -4.55
N TRP A 84 3.68 4.75 -4.69
CA TRP A 84 2.35 4.27 -4.37
C TRP A 84 2.25 3.86 -2.89
N CYS A 85 1.52 4.64 -2.10
CA CYS A 85 1.18 4.26 -0.74
C CYS A 85 0.22 3.06 -0.76
N VAL A 86 0.72 1.90 -0.34
CA VAL A 86 -0.05 0.63 -0.39
C VAL A 86 -0.65 0.23 0.94
N SER A 87 -0.19 0.78 2.07
CA SER A 87 -0.75 0.45 3.39
C SER A 87 -2.03 1.22 3.69
N ARG A 88 -2.97 0.56 4.34
CA ARG A 88 -4.23 1.14 4.82
C ARG A 88 -4.50 0.68 6.26
N GLN A 89 -4.89 1.61 7.11
CA GLN A 89 -5.31 1.34 8.48
C GLN A 89 -6.81 1.00 8.49
N ARG A 90 -7.12 -0.25 8.12
CA ARG A 90 -8.50 -0.75 8.02
C ARG A 90 -8.62 -2.14 8.62
N PHE A 91 -9.79 -2.44 9.16
CA PHE A 91 -10.10 -3.76 9.70
C PHE A 91 -10.44 -4.78 8.61
N TRP A 92 -10.89 -4.33 7.45
CA TRP A 92 -11.23 -5.17 6.32
C TRP A 92 -10.31 -4.92 5.14
N GLY A 93 -9.79 -5.98 4.58
CA GLY A 93 -8.89 -5.99 3.41
C GLY A 93 -7.86 -7.10 3.51
N VAL A 94 -7.09 -7.30 2.45
CA VAL A 94 -5.97 -8.25 2.44
C VAL A 94 -4.87 -7.70 3.38
N PRO A 95 -4.45 -8.44 4.41
CA PRO A 95 -3.44 -7.95 5.34
C PRO A 95 -2.06 -7.87 4.70
N MET A 96 -1.27 -6.92 5.16
CA MET A 96 0.16 -6.87 4.87
C MET A 96 0.89 -7.85 5.80
N THR A 97 1.23 -9.02 5.28
CA THR A 97 1.82 -10.12 6.05
C THR A 97 3.32 -9.94 6.27
N LEU A 98 3.68 -8.83 6.92
CA LEU A 98 5.05 -8.40 7.11
C LEU A 98 5.42 -8.26 8.58
N PHE A 99 6.70 -8.45 8.86
CA PHE A 99 7.31 -8.23 10.17
C PHE A 99 8.34 -7.10 10.08
N GLU A 100 8.15 -6.07 10.91
CA GLU A 100 8.95 -4.85 10.93
C GLU A 100 9.76 -4.80 12.24
N HIS A 101 11.04 -4.49 12.15
CA HIS A 101 11.89 -4.29 13.31
C HIS A 101 11.43 -3.08 14.13
N LYS A 102 11.26 -3.26 15.44
CA LYS A 102 10.65 -2.25 16.32
C LYS A 102 11.43 -0.94 16.41
N GLU A 103 12.75 -1.00 16.31
CA GLU A 103 13.62 0.17 16.45
C GLU A 103 13.97 0.80 15.10
N THR A 104 14.33 -0.02 14.09
CA THR A 104 14.81 0.51 12.80
C THR A 104 13.69 0.76 11.79
N GLY A 105 12.53 0.12 11.95
CA GLY A 105 11.44 0.17 10.98
C GLY A 105 11.71 -0.63 9.70
N GLU A 106 12.78 -1.41 9.67
CA GLU A 106 13.13 -2.24 8.52
C GLU A 106 12.38 -3.56 8.51
N LEU A 107 12.15 -4.10 7.32
CA LEU A 107 11.56 -5.42 7.17
C LEU A 107 12.54 -6.51 7.62
N HIS A 108 11.98 -7.61 8.09
CA HIS A 108 12.77 -8.79 8.46
C HIS A 108 13.60 -9.28 7.26
N PRO A 109 14.89 -9.63 7.45
CA PRO A 109 15.74 -10.07 6.33
C PRO A 109 15.19 -11.25 5.53
N ARG A 110 14.47 -12.17 6.19
CA ARG A 110 13.80 -13.32 5.58
C ARG A 110 12.37 -13.03 5.13
N THR A 111 12.00 -11.77 4.85
CA THR A 111 10.62 -11.37 4.50
C THR A 111 10.02 -12.22 3.39
N GLY A 112 10.78 -12.54 2.33
CA GLY A 112 10.28 -13.39 1.24
C GLY A 112 9.87 -14.79 1.72
N GLU A 113 10.67 -15.44 2.54
CA GLU A 113 10.37 -16.76 3.12
C GLU A 113 9.17 -16.71 4.06
N LEU A 114 9.09 -15.65 4.88
CA LEU A 114 8.00 -15.45 5.84
C LEU A 114 6.68 -15.23 5.15
N ILE A 115 6.64 -14.49 4.03
CA ILE A 115 5.43 -14.32 3.21
C ILE A 115 4.95 -15.68 2.70
N GLU A 116 5.85 -16.52 2.18
CA GLU A 116 5.50 -17.86 1.69
C GLU A 116 4.97 -18.78 2.81
N GLN A 117 5.54 -18.69 4.01
CA GLN A 117 5.06 -19.44 5.16
C GLN A 117 3.66 -18.99 5.57
N VAL A 118 3.44 -17.68 5.66
CA VAL A 118 2.13 -17.11 5.98
C VAL A 118 1.10 -17.46 4.90
N ALA A 119 1.48 -17.42 3.62
CA ALA A 119 0.60 -17.83 2.52
C ALA A 119 0.07 -19.26 2.70
N LYS A 120 0.94 -20.22 3.10
CA LYS A 120 0.53 -21.59 3.39
C LYS A 120 -0.44 -21.69 4.58
N HIS A 121 -0.25 -20.87 5.62
CA HIS A 121 -1.20 -20.82 6.73
C HIS A 121 -2.56 -20.29 6.27
N ILE A 122 -2.56 -19.27 5.42
CA ILE A 122 -3.79 -18.67 4.86
C ILE A 122 -4.50 -19.65 3.92
N GLU A 123 -3.77 -20.43 3.12
CA GLU A 123 -4.36 -21.49 2.26
C GLU A 123 -5.14 -22.53 3.07
N GLN A 124 -4.69 -22.85 4.26
CA GLN A 124 -5.31 -23.85 5.12
C GLN A 124 -6.43 -23.30 6.02
N GLY A 125 -6.24 -22.10 6.57
CA GLY A 125 -7.11 -21.52 7.59
C GLY A 125 -7.83 -20.24 7.18
N GLY A 126 -7.70 -19.82 5.91
CA GLY A 126 -8.21 -18.53 5.46
C GLY A 126 -7.44 -17.35 6.05
N ILE A 127 -7.93 -16.15 5.78
CA ILE A 127 -7.27 -14.91 6.20
C ILE A 127 -7.15 -14.77 7.72
N GLU A 128 -8.03 -15.40 8.48
CA GLU A 128 -8.02 -15.41 9.94
C GLU A 128 -6.76 -16.07 10.50
N ALA A 129 -6.12 -16.97 9.74
CA ALA A 129 -4.86 -17.58 10.12
C ALA A 129 -3.74 -16.54 10.34
N TRP A 130 -3.73 -15.47 9.55
CA TRP A 130 -2.79 -14.36 9.79
C TRP A 130 -3.08 -13.65 11.10
N PHE A 131 -4.33 -13.34 11.39
CA PHE A 131 -4.68 -12.61 12.61
C PHE A 131 -4.41 -13.43 13.87
N ALA A 132 -4.64 -14.74 13.82
CA ALA A 132 -4.36 -15.65 14.93
C ALA A 132 -2.87 -15.92 15.16
N LEU A 133 -2.06 -15.87 14.09
CA LEU A 133 -0.62 -16.15 14.13
C LEU A 133 0.13 -15.19 15.08
N GLN A 134 0.94 -15.73 15.95
CA GLN A 134 1.87 -14.95 16.77
C GLN A 134 3.23 -14.83 16.08
N ALA A 135 3.93 -13.71 16.27
CA ALA A 135 5.27 -13.53 15.70
C ALA A 135 6.25 -14.64 16.15
N GLN A 136 6.07 -15.12 17.37
CA GLN A 136 6.87 -16.21 17.95
C GLN A 136 6.79 -17.49 17.12
N ASP A 137 5.64 -17.79 16.49
CA ASP A 137 5.44 -19.03 15.74
C ASP A 137 6.36 -19.12 14.52
N LEU A 138 6.73 -17.98 13.94
CA LEU A 138 7.57 -17.89 12.74
C LEU A 138 8.98 -17.39 13.00
N LEU A 139 9.16 -16.52 14.00
CA LEU A 139 10.42 -15.86 14.27
C LEU A 139 11.17 -16.46 15.46
N GLY A 140 10.52 -17.29 16.30
CA GLY A 140 11.15 -17.83 17.49
C GLY A 140 11.68 -16.72 18.39
N ASP A 141 12.94 -16.83 18.79
CA ASP A 141 13.59 -15.88 19.72
C ASP A 141 13.73 -14.45 19.14
N GLU A 142 13.70 -14.31 17.81
CA GLU A 142 13.76 -12.99 17.16
C GLU A 142 12.46 -12.19 17.29
N ALA A 143 11.34 -12.83 17.68
CA ALA A 143 10.01 -12.20 17.74
C ALA A 143 9.96 -10.97 18.66
N GLU A 144 10.79 -10.92 19.69
CA GLU A 144 10.85 -9.77 20.60
C GLU A 144 11.32 -8.49 19.91
N GLN A 145 12.14 -8.61 18.86
CA GLN A 145 12.70 -7.47 18.12
C GLN A 145 11.74 -6.97 17.01
N TYR A 146 10.77 -7.79 16.62
CA TYR A 146 9.89 -7.50 15.51
C TYR A 146 8.44 -7.30 15.95
N ARG A 147 7.70 -6.52 15.15
CA ARG A 147 6.25 -6.40 15.26
C ARG A 147 5.58 -6.87 13.98
N LYS A 148 4.49 -7.57 14.14
CA LYS A 148 3.60 -7.94 13.05
C LYS A 148 2.83 -6.73 12.59
N LEU A 149 2.77 -6.45 11.28
CA LEU A 149 1.97 -5.35 10.74
C LEU A 149 0.47 -5.68 10.83
N ASN A 150 -0.31 -4.64 11.13
CA ASN A 150 -1.77 -4.73 11.18
C ASN A 150 -2.45 -3.98 10.02
N ASP A 151 -1.65 -3.41 9.12
CA ASP A 151 -2.17 -2.70 7.95
C ASP A 151 -2.74 -3.68 6.92
N THR A 152 -3.70 -3.19 6.15
CA THR A 152 -4.22 -3.90 4.99
C THR A 152 -3.68 -3.30 3.70
N MET A 153 -3.72 -4.06 2.62
CA MET A 153 -3.33 -3.60 1.29
C MET A 153 -4.35 -2.63 0.73
N ASP A 154 -3.89 -1.69 -0.09
CA ASP A 154 -4.75 -0.90 -0.96
C ASP A 154 -5.51 -1.82 -1.91
N VAL A 155 -6.83 -1.65 -2.01
CA VAL A 155 -7.71 -2.45 -2.88
C VAL A 155 -7.30 -2.46 -4.36
N TRP A 156 -6.59 -1.45 -4.82
CA TRP A 156 -6.03 -1.43 -6.17
C TRP A 156 -4.89 -2.42 -6.37
N PHE A 157 -4.25 -2.83 -5.28
CA PHE A 157 -3.28 -3.94 -5.32
C PHE A 157 -3.99 -5.26 -5.60
N ASP A 158 -5.12 -5.53 -4.92
CA ASP A 158 -5.95 -6.71 -5.17
C ASP A 158 -6.44 -6.74 -6.61
N SER A 159 -6.91 -5.59 -7.11
CA SER A 159 -7.34 -5.44 -8.50
C SER A 159 -6.19 -5.73 -9.48
N GLY A 160 -5.00 -5.21 -9.22
CA GLY A 160 -3.80 -5.46 -10.05
C GLY A 160 -3.35 -6.91 -10.04
N ALA A 161 -3.52 -7.61 -8.92
CA ALA A 161 -3.16 -9.02 -8.78
C ALA A 161 -4.15 -9.97 -9.49
N THR A 162 -5.37 -9.51 -9.84
CA THR A 162 -6.44 -10.34 -10.43
C THR A 162 -6.00 -11.03 -11.72
N HIS A 163 -5.23 -10.36 -12.57
CA HIS A 163 -4.74 -10.96 -13.82
C HIS A 163 -3.92 -12.23 -13.53
N TYR A 164 -3.00 -12.15 -12.57
CA TYR A 164 -2.15 -13.27 -12.19
C TYR A 164 -2.91 -14.33 -11.38
N ALA A 165 -3.67 -13.91 -10.38
CA ALA A 165 -4.31 -14.81 -9.43
C ALA A 165 -5.55 -15.52 -10.00
N VAL A 166 -6.24 -14.91 -10.97
CA VAL A 166 -7.48 -15.44 -11.54
C VAL A 166 -7.34 -15.76 -13.01
N VAL A 167 -6.96 -14.77 -13.84
CA VAL A 167 -6.99 -14.94 -15.30
C VAL A 167 -5.97 -15.97 -15.75
N LYS A 168 -4.72 -15.85 -15.33
CA LYS A 168 -3.65 -16.80 -15.71
C LYS A 168 -3.86 -18.22 -15.15
N GLN A 169 -4.63 -18.39 -14.10
CA GLN A 169 -4.90 -19.71 -13.50
C GLN A 169 -6.03 -20.47 -14.17
N ARG A 170 -6.82 -19.82 -15.04
CA ARG A 170 -7.97 -20.44 -15.70
C ARG A 170 -7.61 -20.91 -17.09
N GLU A 171 -7.91 -22.18 -17.38
CA GLU A 171 -7.63 -22.81 -18.67
C GLU A 171 -8.30 -22.08 -19.85
N GLU A 172 -9.52 -21.53 -19.62
CA GLU A 172 -10.30 -20.82 -20.65
C GLU A 172 -9.57 -19.57 -21.17
N PHE A 173 -8.70 -18.97 -20.33
CA PHE A 173 -7.99 -17.72 -20.65
C PHE A 173 -6.54 -17.91 -21.06
N LYS A 174 -6.00 -19.11 -21.02
CA LYS A 174 -4.61 -19.40 -21.44
C LYS A 174 -4.31 -19.07 -22.90
N ARG A 175 -5.33 -18.79 -23.71
CA ARG A 175 -5.19 -18.43 -25.13
C ARG A 175 -5.22 -16.93 -25.37
N LEU A 176 -5.28 -16.12 -24.34
CA LEU A 176 -5.38 -14.66 -24.42
C LEU A 176 -4.05 -13.95 -24.16
N ASP A 177 -2.97 -14.69 -23.97
CA ASP A 177 -1.60 -14.18 -23.83
C ASP A 177 -0.93 -14.01 -25.20
#